data_24e0dd6204564d634f3b7019e3e73d4d
#
_entry.id   24e0dd6204564d634f3b7019e3e73d4d
#
_cell.length_a   1.000
_cell.length_b   1.000
_cell.length_c   1.000
_cell.angle_alpha   90.00
_cell.angle_beta   90.00
_cell.angle_gamma   90.00
#
_symmetry.space_group_name_H-M   'P 1'
#
loop_
_entity.id
_entity.type
_entity.pdbx_description
1 polymer ?
#
loop_
_entity_poly.entity_id
_entity_poly.type
_entity_poly.pdbx_seq_one_letter_code
_entity_poly.pdbx_strand_id
1 'polypeptide(L)'
;MAFRMGIQLYSVRDGMEQDFEGTLKKVHELGYTDVEFAGFYGRTPEQINELLAKYDLKISGTHSSFDDLVNNYEEIVAFHKAIGNKNYIIPYQELSSQEKLDAFVENVKVVSKKLAADGIRLGYHNHAVEFARNADGSVAFEQLIYLTDIMLELDTFWAFVGMGNALAMMDRLGDRLGFIHLKDGTKEGKGKPLGLGEAPIKAVYEKAIAMGVPMVVESETCTPSGLEEARLCMEYIKTII
;
A
#
# COMPACT_ATOMS: atom_id res chain seq x y z
N MET A 1 -12.73 -8.92 -17.72
CA MET A 1 -12.90 -7.75 -16.83
C MET A 1 -12.11 -6.60 -17.42
N ALA A 2 -12.51 -5.35 -17.19
CA ALA A 2 -11.65 -4.21 -17.58
C ALA A 2 -10.33 -4.26 -16.79
N PHE A 3 -9.23 -3.89 -17.44
CA PHE A 3 -7.93 -3.74 -16.79
C PHE A 3 -8.03 -2.70 -15.67
N ARG A 4 -7.54 -3.05 -14.50
CA ARG A 4 -7.46 -2.13 -13.35
C ARG A 4 -6.08 -2.23 -12.72
N MET A 5 -5.46 -1.08 -12.48
CA MET A 5 -4.17 -0.97 -11.82
C MET A 5 -4.15 0.28 -10.94
N GLY A 6 -3.83 0.10 -9.68
CA GLY A 6 -3.63 1.19 -8.74
C GLY A 6 -2.20 1.73 -8.78
N ILE A 7 -2.03 2.93 -8.22
CA ILE A 7 -0.73 3.50 -7.89
C ILE A 7 -0.76 4.07 -6.47
N GLN A 8 0.28 3.77 -5.68
CA GLN A 8 0.55 4.46 -4.42
C GLN A 8 1.08 5.86 -4.73
N LEU A 9 0.37 6.90 -4.27
CA LEU A 9 0.69 8.30 -4.62
C LEU A 9 2.00 8.81 -3.97
N TYR A 10 2.56 8.08 -3.01
CA TYR A 10 3.92 8.33 -2.53
C TYR A 10 4.96 8.18 -3.65
N SER A 11 4.67 7.35 -4.65
CA SER A 11 5.51 7.16 -5.83
C SER A 11 5.69 8.43 -6.66
N VAL A 12 4.71 9.33 -6.60
CA VAL A 12 4.69 10.59 -7.36
C VAL A 12 4.64 11.81 -6.43
N ARG A 13 5.12 11.66 -5.18
CA ARG A 13 5.05 12.70 -4.15
C ARG A 13 5.71 14.02 -4.54
N ASP A 14 6.80 13.96 -5.29
CA ASP A 14 7.47 15.12 -5.84
C ASP A 14 6.55 15.98 -6.74
N GLY A 15 5.73 15.33 -7.56
CA GLY A 15 4.69 15.96 -8.35
C GLY A 15 3.50 16.41 -7.51
N MET A 16 3.04 15.59 -6.55
CA MET A 16 1.92 15.90 -5.67
C MET A 16 2.16 17.16 -4.83
N GLU A 17 3.39 17.36 -4.36
CA GLU A 17 3.78 18.57 -3.61
C GLU A 17 3.76 19.82 -4.47
N GLN A 18 4.12 19.72 -5.74
CA GLN A 18 4.22 20.86 -6.67
C GLN A 18 2.87 21.19 -7.31
N ASP A 19 2.17 20.19 -7.82
CA ASP A 19 0.89 20.31 -8.52
C ASP A 19 0.04 19.05 -8.30
N PHE A 20 -0.71 19.04 -7.23
CA PHE A 20 -1.55 17.90 -6.82
C PHE A 20 -2.53 17.50 -7.92
N GLU A 21 -3.27 18.47 -8.49
CA GLU A 21 -4.27 18.20 -9.52
C GLU A 21 -3.62 17.73 -10.84
N GLY A 22 -2.60 18.43 -11.30
CA GLY A 22 -1.88 18.07 -12.52
C GLY A 22 -1.23 16.71 -12.42
N THR A 23 -0.78 16.30 -11.22
CA THR A 23 -0.22 14.96 -10.98
C THR A 23 -1.29 13.88 -11.04
N LEU A 24 -2.47 14.07 -10.44
CA LEU A 24 -3.58 13.13 -10.57
C LEU A 24 -4.05 12.98 -12.03
N LYS A 25 -4.11 14.09 -12.77
CA LYS A 25 -4.37 14.07 -14.21
C LYS A 25 -3.36 13.21 -14.95
N LYS A 26 -2.06 13.39 -14.67
CA LYS A 26 -0.98 12.59 -15.30
C LYS A 26 -1.07 11.11 -14.94
N VAL A 27 -1.35 10.78 -13.70
CA VAL A 27 -1.58 9.41 -13.22
C VAL A 27 -2.68 8.74 -14.05
N HIS A 28 -3.83 9.42 -14.23
CA HIS A 28 -4.90 8.95 -15.10
C HIS A 28 -4.44 8.77 -16.57
N GLU A 29 -3.76 9.77 -17.14
CA GLU A 29 -3.27 9.74 -18.53
C GLU A 29 -2.28 8.60 -18.78
N LEU A 30 -1.52 8.15 -17.77
CA LEU A 30 -0.64 6.98 -17.84
C LEU A 30 -1.42 5.66 -17.88
N GLY A 31 -2.69 5.66 -17.47
CA GLY A 31 -3.58 4.50 -17.49
C GLY A 31 -3.82 3.84 -16.13
N TYR A 32 -3.42 4.47 -15.04
CA TYR A 32 -3.84 4.04 -13.71
C TYR A 32 -5.33 4.36 -13.50
N THR A 33 -6.03 3.44 -12.86
CA THR A 33 -7.49 3.54 -12.61
C THR A 33 -7.81 3.76 -11.15
N ASP A 34 -6.89 3.44 -10.29
CA ASP A 34 -7.06 3.50 -8.84
C ASP A 34 -5.85 4.21 -8.21
N VAL A 35 -6.09 4.91 -7.11
CA VAL A 35 -5.04 5.60 -6.35
C VAL A 35 -5.10 5.20 -4.88
N GLU A 36 -3.95 5.01 -4.31
CA GLU A 36 -3.77 4.89 -2.88
C GLU A 36 -3.11 6.16 -2.36
N PHE A 37 -3.81 6.84 -1.46
CA PHE A 37 -3.29 8.10 -0.92
C PHE A 37 -2.19 7.88 0.14
N ALA A 38 -1.16 8.74 0.09
CA ALA A 38 -0.16 8.91 1.13
C ALA A 38 -0.17 10.38 1.59
N GLY A 39 -1.23 10.74 2.32
CA GLY A 39 -1.51 12.11 2.70
C GLY A 39 -2.39 12.85 1.70
N PHE A 40 -3.02 13.94 2.14
CA PHE A 40 -4.03 14.69 1.38
C PHE A 40 -3.62 16.12 1.06
N TYR A 41 -2.42 16.54 1.43
CA TYR A 41 -1.84 17.86 1.11
C TYR A 41 -2.75 19.05 1.46
N GLY A 42 -3.45 18.95 2.60
CA GLY A 42 -4.37 19.97 3.10
C GLY A 42 -5.69 20.11 2.34
N ARG A 43 -6.06 19.13 1.51
CA ARG A 43 -7.31 19.14 0.76
C ARG A 43 -8.48 18.63 1.60
N THR A 44 -9.65 19.24 1.37
CA THR A 44 -10.89 18.78 1.98
C THR A 44 -11.42 17.52 1.27
N PRO A 45 -12.31 16.74 1.90
CA PRO A 45 -12.95 15.59 1.26
C PRO A 45 -13.67 15.95 -0.04
N GLU A 46 -14.31 17.12 -0.11
CA GLU A 46 -15.02 17.59 -1.30
C GLU A 46 -14.05 17.80 -2.46
N GLN A 47 -12.89 18.46 -2.19
CA GLN A 47 -11.85 18.67 -3.19
C GLN A 47 -11.25 17.35 -3.71
N ILE A 48 -11.03 16.38 -2.83
CA ILE A 48 -10.57 15.04 -3.20
C ILE A 48 -11.60 14.36 -4.12
N ASN A 49 -12.87 14.33 -3.71
CA ASN A 49 -13.93 13.70 -4.47
C ASN A 49 -14.14 14.35 -5.85
N GLU A 50 -14.05 15.68 -5.92
CA GLU A 50 -14.15 16.42 -7.20
C GLU A 50 -13.02 15.99 -8.17
N LEU A 51 -11.79 15.90 -7.70
CA LEU A 51 -10.65 15.50 -8.53
C LEU A 51 -10.72 14.04 -8.95
N LEU A 52 -11.12 13.14 -8.05
CA LEU A 52 -11.31 11.73 -8.37
C LEU A 52 -12.40 11.54 -9.44
N ALA A 53 -13.53 12.24 -9.30
CA ALA A 53 -14.59 12.21 -10.29
C ALA A 53 -14.15 12.81 -11.63
N LYS A 54 -13.40 13.92 -11.60
CA LYS A 54 -12.90 14.62 -12.79
C LYS A 54 -11.98 13.75 -13.64
N TYR A 55 -11.15 12.94 -13.01
CA TYR A 55 -10.17 12.09 -13.69
C TYR A 55 -10.53 10.60 -13.70
N ASP A 56 -11.77 10.24 -13.35
CA ASP A 56 -12.24 8.83 -13.26
C ASP A 56 -11.27 7.92 -12.49
N LEU A 57 -10.75 8.42 -11.38
CA LEU A 57 -9.89 7.68 -10.47
C LEU A 57 -10.72 7.16 -9.28
N LYS A 58 -10.38 5.98 -8.77
CA LYS A 58 -11.01 5.39 -7.58
C LYS A 58 -9.99 5.27 -6.46
N ILE A 59 -10.48 5.31 -5.22
CA ILE A 59 -9.62 5.06 -4.05
C ILE A 59 -9.49 3.54 -3.85
N SER A 60 -8.26 3.03 -3.88
CA SER A 60 -7.95 1.66 -3.44
C SER A 60 -7.78 1.60 -1.92
N GLY A 61 -7.10 2.56 -1.35
CA GLY A 61 -6.82 2.67 0.08
C GLY A 61 -6.11 3.97 0.43
N THR A 62 -5.67 4.05 1.68
CA THR A 62 -4.85 5.17 2.16
C THR A 62 -3.77 4.66 3.09
N HIS A 63 -2.51 5.04 2.83
CA HIS A 63 -1.44 4.93 3.81
C HIS A 63 -1.58 6.08 4.81
N SER A 64 -1.90 5.75 6.06
CA SER A 64 -2.21 6.74 7.08
C SER A 64 -1.69 6.30 8.45
N SER A 65 -1.35 7.29 9.29
CA SER A 65 -0.75 7.08 10.60
C SER A 65 -1.70 6.33 11.56
N PHE A 66 -1.19 5.26 12.19
CA PHE A 66 -1.94 4.54 13.21
C PHE A 66 -2.09 5.35 14.50
N ASP A 67 -1.06 6.10 14.86
CA ASP A 67 -1.08 6.94 16.06
C ASP A 67 -2.12 8.07 15.93
N ASP A 68 -2.22 8.69 14.74
CA ASP A 68 -3.27 9.69 14.49
C ASP A 68 -4.66 9.06 14.55
N LEU A 69 -4.85 7.87 14.02
CA LEU A 69 -6.12 7.15 14.09
C LEU A 69 -6.52 6.85 15.54
N VAL A 70 -5.57 6.43 16.37
CA VAL A 70 -5.84 6.14 17.80
C VAL A 70 -6.18 7.41 18.57
N ASN A 71 -5.45 8.49 18.32
CA ASN A 71 -5.57 9.74 19.08
C ASN A 71 -6.74 10.62 18.62
N ASN A 72 -7.11 10.58 17.34
CA ASN A 72 -8.09 11.47 16.69
C ASN A 72 -9.16 10.68 15.91
N TYR A 73 -9.60 9.54 16.43
CA TYR A 73 -10.44 8.56 15.75
C TYR A 73 -11.63 9.17 15.01
N GLU A 74 -12.45 9.96 15.68
CA GLU A 74 -13.70 10.48 15.12
C GLU A 74 -13.44 11.40 13.90
N GLU A 75 -12.45 12.28 13.99
CA GLU A 75 -12.07 13.19 12.90
C GLU A 75 -11.51 12.42 11.70
N ILE A 76 -10.57 11.51 11.95
CA ILE A 76 -9.93 10.68 10.92
C ILE A 76 -10.98 9.82 10.20
N VAL A 77 -11.83 9.14 10.95
CA VAL A 77 -12.87 8.28 10.36
C VAL A 77 -13.89 9.10 9.56
N ALA A 78 -14.31 10.27 10.09
CA ALA A 78 -15.21 11.15 9.35
C ALA A 78 -14.63 11.58 7.99
N PHE A 79 -13.34 11.94 7.95
CA PHE A 79 -12.65 12.28 6.71
C PHE A 79 -12.62 11.10 5.73
N HIS A 80 -12.19 9.92 6.20
CA HIS A 80 -12.09 8.74 5.35
C HIS A 80 -13.45 8.28 4.81
N LYS A 81 -14.51 8.37 5.63
CA LYS A 81 -15.90 8.11 5.17
C LYS A 81 -16.33 9.12 4.11
N ALA A 82 -16.02 10.41 4.30
CA ALA A 82 -16.39 11.47 3.36
C ALA A 82 -15.74 11.32 1.98
N ILE A 83 -14.48 10.83 1.90
CA ILE A 83 -13.84 10.52 0.63
C ILE A 83 -14.21 9.11 0.09
N GLY A 84 -15.06 8.35 0.78
CA GLY A 84 -15.46 7.01 0.36
C GLY A 84 -14.39 5.92 0.53
N ASN A 85 -13.32 6.19 1.29
CA ASN A 85 -12.26 5.21 1.55
C ASN A 85 -12.80 4.02 2.36
N LYS A 86 -12.44 2.81 1.94
CA LYS A 86 -12.82 1.55 2.60
C LYS A 86 -11.63 0.80 3.21
N ASN A 87 -10.41 1.26 2.98
CA ASN A 87 -9.21 0.58 3.40
C ASN A 87 -8.24 1.60 4.03
N TYR A 88 -8.13 1.55 5.34
CA TYR A 88 -7.15 2.32 6.12
C TYR A 88 -5.93 1.45 6.34
N ILE A 89 -4.80 1.76 5.72
CA ILE A 89 -3.61 0.94 5.73
C ILE A 89 -2.52 1.65 6.53
N ILE A 90 -1.99 0.96 7.52
CA ILE A 90 -0.85 1.40 8.32
C ILE A 90 0.40 1.17 7.49
N PRO A 91 1.12 2.23 7.03
CA PRO A 91 2.28 2.06 6.15
C PRO A 91 3.52 1.58 6.90
N TYR A 92 3.61 1.87 8.18
CA TYR A 92 4.74 1.53 9.02
C TYR A 92 4.38 1.67 10.50
N GLN A 93 4.95 0.79 11.33
CA GLN A 93 4.95 0.93 12.78
C GLN A 93 6.28 0.42 13.34
N GLU A 94 6.74 1.03 14.42
CA GLU A 94 7.96 0.63 15.10
C GLU A 94 7.70 -0.65 15.94
N LEU A 95 8.10 -1.80 15.41
CA LEU A 95 7.82 -3.13 15.95
C LEU A 95 9.11 -3.90 16.31
N SER A 96 10.13 -3.20 16.79
CA SER A 96 11.49 -3.73 17.01
C SER A 96 11.66 -4.57 18.29
N SER A 97 10.61 -4.77 19.08
CA SER A 97 10.63 -5.61 20.29
C SER A 97 9.26 -6.24 20.55
N GLN A 98 9.24 -7.32 21.34
CA GLN A 98 8.01 -7.98 21.76
C GLN A 98 7.07 -7.01 22.50
N GLU A 99 7.60 -6.15 23.37
CA GLU A 99 6.80 -5.15 24.11
C GLU A 99 6.04 -4.21 23.15
N LYS A 100 6.73 -3.70 22.11
CA LYS A 100 6.10 -2.83 21.09
C LYS A 100 5.07 -3.59 20.26
N LEU A 101 5.37 -4.84 19.90
CA LEU A 101 4.44 -5.71 19.19
C LEU A 101 3.18 -5.97 20.01
N ASP A 102 3.31 -6.33 21.27
CA ASP A 102 2.17 -6.61 22.16
C ASP A 102 1.26 -5.36 22.29
N ALA A 103 1.87 -4.20 22.54
CA ALA A 103 1.13 -2.93 22.64
C ALA A 103 0.41 -2.58 21.34
N PHE A 104 1.07 -2.77 20.19
CA PHE A 104 0.48 -2.53 18.88
C PHE A 104 -0.68 -3.49 18.61
N VAL A 105 -0.49 -4.79 18.84
CA VAL A 105 -1.52 -5.83 18.63
C VAL A 105 -2.77 -5.57 19.47
N GLU A 106 -2.61 -5.17 20.73
CA GLU A 106 -3.77 -4.84 21.59
C GLU A 106 -4.55 -3.63 21.06
N ASN A 107 -3.86 -2.56 20.64
CA ASN A 107 -4.51 -1.40 20.03
C ASN A 107 -5.19 -1.77 18.70
N VAL A 108 -4.53 -2.55 17.85
CA VAL A 108 -5.08 -3.02 16.56
C VAL A 108 -6.37 -3.80 16.77
N LYS A 109 -6.44 -4.71 17.75
CA LYS A 109 -7.66 -5.49 18.06
C LYS A 109 -8.86 -4.61 18.43
N VAL A 110 -8.62 -3.50 19.11
CA VAL A 110 -9.67 -2.55 19.48
C VAL A 110 -10.08 -1.69 18.30
N VAL A 111 -9.09 -1.07 17.63
CA VAL A 111 -9.33 -0.10 16.56
C VAL A 111 -9.90 -0.77 15.31
N SER A 112 -9.45 -1.97 14.95
CA SER A 112 -9.97 -2.69 13.79
C SER A 112 -11.47 -3.00 13.91
N LYS A 113 -11.95 -3.35 15.10
CA LYS A 113 -13.38 -3.58 15.36
C LYS A 113 -14.19 -2.30 15.23
N LYS A 114 -13.67 -1.17 15.74
CA LYS A 114 -14.33 0.13 15.59
C LYS A 114 -14.41 0.55 14.14
N LEU A 115 -13.31 0.47 13.40
CA LEU A 115 -13.26 0.78 11.96
C LEU A 115 -14.19 -0.11 11.14
N ALA A 116 -14.28 -1.41 11.45
CA ALA A 116 -15.18 -2.33 10.78
C ALA A 116 -16.65 -1.94 10.97
N ALA A 117 -17.04 -1.47 12.17
CA ALA A 117 -18.37 -0.94 12.44
C ALA A 117 -18.67 0.35 11.63
N ASP A 118 -17.64 1.14 11.34
CA ASP A 118 -17.72 2.31 10.47
C ASP A 118 -17.62 1.99 8.96
N GLY A 119 -17.48 0.70 8.61
CA GLY A 119 -17.41 0.22 7.23
C GLY A 119 -16.06 0.42 6.57
N ILE A 120 -14.98 0.56 7.36
CA ILE A 120 -13.59 0.68 6.91
C ILE A 120 -12.79 -0.50 7.43
N ARG A 121 -11.98 -1.13 6.57
CA ARG A 121 -11.06 -2.20 6.97
C ARG A 121 -9.72 -1.59 7.42
N LEU A 122 -9.17 -2.10 8.51
CA LEU A 122 -7.79 -1.82 8.90
C LEU A 122 -6.86 -2.78 8.19
N GLY A 123 -5.79 -2.26 7.62
CA GLY A 123 -4.73 -3.01 6.98
C GLY A 123 -3.35 -2.63 7.48
N TYR A 124 -2.35 -3.46 7.16
CA TYR A 124 -0.94 -3.23 7.42
C TYR A 124 -0.12 -3.51 6.17
N HIS A 125 0.76 -2.56 5.82
CA HIS A 125 1.74 -2.68 4.75
C HIS A 125 3.11 -3.01 5.34
N ASN A 126 3.82 -3.97 4.75
CA ASN A 126 5.12 -4.42 5.22
C ASN A 126 6.29 -3.78 4.47
N HIS A 127 7.40 -3.68 5.19
CA HIS A 127 8.75 -3.53 4.64
C HIS A 127 9.56 -4.82 4.88
N ALA A 128 10.85 -4.79 4.57
CA ALA A 128 11.74 -5.92 4.81
C ALA A 128 12.00 -6.17 6.31
N VAL A 129 11.93 -5.12 7.12
CA VAL A 129 12.25 -5.19 8.56
C VAL A 129 11.26 -6.07 9.34
N GLU A 130 9.98 -6.14 8.95
CA GLU A 130 8.98 -6.96 9.63
C GLU A 130 9.23 -8.47 9.47
N PHE A 131 9.99 -8.87 8.46
CA PHE A 131 10.41 -10.27 8.25
C PHE A 131 11.70 -10.61 9.02
N ALA A 132 12.42 -9.60 9.48
CA ALA A 132 13.64 -9.81 10.26
C ALA A 132 13.33 -10.27 11.70
N ARG A 133 14.26 -11.00 12.28
CA ARG A 133 14.19 -11.36 13.69
C ARG A 133 14.71 -10.21 14.55
N ASN A 134 13.88 -9.72 15.45
CA ASN A 134 14.24 -8.73 16.45
C ASN A 134 15.31 -9.28 17.43
N ALA A 135 15.94 -8.40 18.20
CA ALA A 135 16.96 -8.78 19.18
C ALA A 135 16.44 -9.74 20.27
N ASP A 136 15.16 -9.65 20.62
CA ASP A 136 14.45 -10.54 21.54
C ASP A 136 13.94 -11.86 20.91
N GLY A 137 14.19 -12.04 19.60
CA GLY A 137 13.80 -13.23 18.85
C GLY A 137 12.41 -13.15 18.21
N SER A 138 11.62 -12.10 18.44
CA SER A 138 10.33 -11.91 17.80
C SER A 138 10.47 -11.61 16.30
N VAL A 139 9.42 -11.91 15.51
CA VAL A 139 9.30 -11.56 14.09
C VAL A 139 7.95 -10.87 13.92
N ALA A 140 7.99 -9.58 13.60
CA ALA A 140 6.79 -8.75 13.59
C ALA A 140 5.72 -9.25 12.62
N PHE A 141 6.09 -9.60 11.39
CA PHE A 141 5.14 -10.05 10.37
C PHE A 141 4.43 -11.34 10.77
N GLU A 142 5.16 -12.28 11.39
CA GLU A 142 4.58 -13.52 11.93
C GLU A 142 3.51 -13.22 12.98
N GLN A 143 3.80 -12.31 13.90
CA GLN A 143 2.85 -11.96 14.95
C GLN A 143 1.63 -11.23 14.41
N LEU A 144 1.78 -10.36 13.41
CA LEU A 144 0.65 -9.74 12.71
C LEU A 144 -0.27 -10.78 12.07
N ILE A 145 0.30 -11.84 11.47
CA ILE A 145 -0.47 -12.95 10.90
C ILE A 145 -1.24 -13.71 12.00
N TYR A 146 -0.59 -14.06 13.10
CA TYR A 146 -1.18 -14.97 14.10
C TYR A 146 -2.04 -14.28 15.14
N LEU A 147 -1.76 -13.04 15.49
CA LEU A 147 -2.36 -12.34 16.63
C LEU A 147 -3.42 -11.30 16.23
N THR A 148 -3.58 -11.04 14.94
CA THR A 148 -4.57 -10.09 14.43
C THR A 148 -5.38 -10.66 13.28
N ASP A 149 -6.56 -10.06 13.01
CA ASP A 149 -7.41 -10.39 11.86
C ASP A 149 -7.42 -9.26 10.81
N ILE A 150 -6.51 -8.29 10.92
CA ILE A 150 -6.45 -7.17 9.97
C ILE A 150 -6.05 -7.65 8.57
N MET A 151 -6.47 -6.89 7.57
CA MET A 151 -6.04 -7.09 6.19
C MET A 151 -4.53 -6.87 6.07
N LEU A 152 -3.87 -7.61 5.20
CA LEU A 152 -2.46 -7.40 4.89
C LEU A 152 -2.34 -6.92 3.43
N GLU A 153 -1.65 -5.81 3.27
CA GLU A 153 -1.19 -5.32 1.99
C GLU A 153 0.26 -5.75 1.84
N LEU A 154 0.48 -6.77 1.01
CA LEU A 154 1.80 -7.35 0.85
C LEU A 154 2.62 -6.54 -0.16
N ASP A 155 3.64 -5.82 0.31
CA ASP A 155 4.70 -5.37 -0.58
C ASP A 155 5.60 -6.56 -0.94
N THR A 156 5.49 -6.98 -2.20
CA THR A 156 6.15 -8.18 -2.69
C THR A 156 7.65 -8.00 -2.93
N PHE A 157 8.10 -6.77 -3.16
CA PHE A 157 9.53 -6.46 -3.23
C PHE A 157 10.17 -6.52 -1.85
N TRP A 158 9.55 -5.90 -0.84
CA TRP A 158 10.08 -5.99 0.52
C TRP A 158 10.01 -7.42 1.08
N ALA A 159 9.00 -8.21 0.71
CA ALA A 159 8.98 -9.64 1.01
C ALA A 159 10.10 -10.41 0.28
N PHE A 160 10.39 -10.07 -0.99
CA PHE A 160 11.52 -10.63 -1.73
C PHE A 160 12.86 -10.29 -1.04
N VAL A 161 13.05 -9.05 -0.60
CA VAL A 161 14.26 -8.63 0.13
C VAL A 161 14.37 -9.32 1.49
N GLY A 162 13.31 -9.29 2.30
CA GLY A 162 13.32 -9.74 3.69
C GLY A 162 13.32 -11.27 3.86
N MET A 163 12.54 -12.00 3.08
CA MET A 163 12.36 -13.46 3.23
C MET A 163 12.70 -14.28 1.96
N GLY A 164 12.86 -13.63 0.80
CA GLY A 164 13.25 -14.29 -0.44
C GLY A 164 12.14 -14.95 -1.25
N ASN A 165 10.91 -15.09 -0.73
CA ASN A 165 9.83 -15.79 -1.42
C ASN A 165 8.46 -15.11 -1.23
N ALA A 166 8.24 -14.02 -1.98
CA ALA A 166 6.97 -13.29 -1.97
C ALA A 166 5.77 -14.15 -2.41
N LEU A 167 5.97 -15.05 -3.41
CA LEU A 167 4.90 -15.91 -3.92
C LEU A 167 4.37 -16.89 -2.86
N ALA A 168 5.26 -17.47 -2.04
CA ALA A 168 4.84 -18.33 -0.93
C ALA A 168 4.10 -17.54 0.16
N MET A 169 4.48 -16.27 0.38
CA MET A 169 3.76 -15.41 1.31
C MET A 169 2.35 -15.08 0.81
N MET A 170 2.16 -14.83 -0.49
CA MET A 170 0.83 -14.66 -1.08
C MET A 170 -0.08 -15.86 -0.78
N ASP A 171 0.42 -17.11 -1.00
CA ASP A 171 -0.34 -18.34 -0.67
C ASP A 171 -0.69 -18.41 0.81
N ARG A 172 0.26 -18.09 1.66
CA ARG A 172 0.11 -18.19 3.12
C ARG A 172 -0.92 -17.19 3.67
N LEU A 173 -0.98 -15.98 3.11
CA LEU A 173 -1.93 -14.96 3.54
C LEU A 173 -3.36 -15.27 3.11
N GLY A 174 -3.56 -15.91 1.95
CA GLY A 174 -4.88 -16.33 1.49
C GLY A 174 -5.90 -15.17 1.52
N ASP A 175 -7.04 -15.37 2.17
CA ASP A 175 -8.13 -14.38 2.26
C ASP A 175 -7.77 -13.10 3.05
N ARG A 176 -6.67 -13.11 3.79
CA ARG A 176 -6.18 -11.91 4.49
C ARG A 176 -5.39 -10.97 3.59
N LEU A 177 -4.98 -11.44 2.41
CA LEU A 177 -4.28 -10.64 1.42
C LEU A 177 -5.29 -9.70 0.73
N GLY A 178 -5.30 -8.44 1.13
CA GLY A 178 -6.22 -7.44 0.59
C GLY A 178 -5.72 -6.75 -0.65
N PHE A 179 -4.44 -6.48 -0.69
CA PHE A 179 -3.74 -5.81 -1.80
C PHE A 179 -2.33 -6.34 -1.98
N ILE A 180 -1.80 -6.16 -3.18
CA ILE A 180 -0.39 -6.36 -3.52
C ILE A 180 0.21 -5.00 -3.88
N HIS A 181 1.31 -4.62 -3.25
CA HIS A 181 2.21 -3.64 -3.82
C HIS A 181 3.13 -4.32 -4.83
N LEU A 182 2.94 -3.95 -6.11
CA LEU A 182 3.89 -4.26 -7.17
C LEU A 182 5.02 -3.26 -7.12
N LYS A 183 6.17 -3.69 -6.63
CA LYS A 183 7.37 -2.89 -6.45
C LYS A 183 8.58 -3.70 -6.84
N ASP A 184 9.58 -3.08 -7.44
CA ASP A 184 10.77 -3.74 -7.93
C ASP A 184 12.04 -3.05 -7.41
N GLY A 185 13.12 -3.78 -7.44
CA GLY A 185 14.43 -3.31 -7.01
C GLY A 185 15.44 -4.44 -6.92
N THR A 186 16.64 -4.11 -6.40
CA THR A 186 17.70 -5.10 -6.20
C THR A 186 17.51 -5.86 -4.88
N LYS A 187 18.17 -7.01 -4.77
CA LYS A 187 18.15 -7.84 -3.55
C LYS A 187 18.67 -7.09 -2.31
N GLU A 188 19.49 -6.07 -2.50
CA GLU A 188 20.02 -5.19 -1.42
C GLU A 188 19.03 -4.10 -1.01
N GLY A 189 17.81 -4.10 -1.55
CA GLY A 189 16.76 -3.16 -1.16
C GLY A 189 16.80 -1.81 -1.89
N LYS A 190 17.49 -1.70 -3.04
CA LYS A 190 17.48 -0.48 -3.85
C LYS A 190 16.30 -0.51 -4.82
N GLY A 191 15.35 0.39 -4.66
CA GLY A 191 14.18 0.52 -5.54
C GLY A 191 14.56 0.77 -7.00
N LYS A 192 13.73 0.23 -7.90
CA LYS A 192 13.80 0.40 -9.36
C LYS A 192 12.40 0.44 -9.94
N PRO A 193 12.18 1.10 -11.08
CA PRO A 193 10.94 0.90 -11.84
C PRO A 193 10.72 -0.57 -12.16
N LEU A 194 9.46 -1.00 -12.28
CA LEU A 194 9.10 -2.38 -12.58
C LEU A 194 9.82 -2.90 -13.82
N GLY A 195 10.33 -4.11 -13.74
CA GLY A 195 11.08 -4.79 -14.80
C GLY A 195 12.55 -4.39 -14.92
N LEU A 196 13.03 -3.44 -14.10
CA LEU A 196 14.43 -3.02 -14.07
C LEU A 196 15.18 -3.49 -12.81
N GLY A 197 14.49 -4.22 -11.93
CA GLY A 197 15.04 -4.85 -10.73
C GLY A 197 15.17 -6.36 -10.86
N GLU A 198 15.16 -7.04 -9.73
CA GLU A 198 15.38 -8.48 -9.58
C GLU A 198 14.17 -9.19 -8.97
N ALA A 199 13.13 -8.45 -8.53
CA ALA A 199 11.93 -9.04 -7.96
C ALA A 199 11.12 -9.79 -9.04
N PRO A 200 10.41 -10.88 -8.68
CA PRO A 200 9.70 -11.71 -9.66
C PRO A 200 8.34 -11.11 -10.09
N ILE A 201 8.36 -9.86 -10.61
CA ILE A 201 7.16 -9.05 -10.85
C ILE A 201 6.14 -9.76 -11.73
N LYS A 202 6.57 -10.37 -12.84
CA LYS A 202 5.63 -11.08 -13.72
C LYS A 202 4.92 -12.24 -13.00
N ALA A 203 5.65 -13.04 -12.24
CA ALA A 203 5.06 -14.15 -11.49
C ALA A 203 4.12 -13.67 -10.38
N VAL A 204 4.46 -12.55 -9.70
CA VAL A 204 3.58 -11.90 -8.73
C VAL A 204 2.30 -11.41 -9.39
N TYR A 205 2.43 -10.72 -10.54
CA TYR A 205 1.29 -10.22 -11.31
C TYR A 205 0.34 -11.36 -11.71
N GLU A 206 0.86 -12.42 -12.35
CA GLU A 206 0.07 -13.59 -12.78
C GLU A 206 -0.64 -14.26 -11.59
N LYS A 207 0.05 -14.39 -10.47
CA LYS A 207 -0.51 -14.98 -9.25
C LYS A 207 -1.59 -14.08 -8.64
N ALA A 208 -1.38 -12.77 -8.57
CA ALA A 208 -2.39 -11.82 -8.08
C ALA A 208 -3.67 -11.87 -8.91
N ILE A 209 -3.55 -11.94 -10.25
CA ILE A 209 -4.69 -12.14 -11.16
C ILE A 209 -5.41 -13.46 -10.85
N ALA A 210 -4.67 -14.56 -10.70
CA ALA A 210 -5.25 -15.88 -10.39
C ALA A 210 -5.98 -15.91 -9.05
N MET A 211 -5.49 -15.17 -8.06
CA MET A 211 -6.09 -15.03 -6.73
C MET A 211 -7.22 -13.98 -6.68
N GLY A 212 -7.37 -13.13 -7.71
CA GLY A 212 -8.32 -12.02 -7.74
C GLY A 212 -7.95 -10.89 -6.76
N VAL A 213 -6.67 -10.75 -6.42
CA VAL A 213 -6.18 -9.71 -5.49
C VAL A 213 -5.84 -8.44 -6.26
N PRO A 214 -6.36 -7.26 -5.85
CA PRO A 214 -6.03 -5.98 -6.46
C PRO A 214 -4.54 -5.65 -6.29
N MET A 215 -4.00 -4.92 -7.27
CA MET A 215 -2.60 -4.53 -7.30
C MET A 215 -2.46 -3.01 -7.35
N VAL A 216 -1.47 -2.51 -6.61
CA VAL A 216 -1.06 -1.11 -6.54
C VAL A 216 0.43 -1.04 -6.86
N VAL A 217 0.81 -0.24 -7.86
CA VAL A 217 2.22 0.00 -8.19
C VAL A 217 2.82 0.95 -7.16
N GLU A 218 4.01 0.64 -6.69
CA GLU A 218 4.81 1.56 -5.91
C GLU A 218 6.25 1.64 -6.42
N SER A 219 6.78 2.87 -6.53
CA SER A 219 8.17 3.18 -6.80
C SER A 219 8.60 4.38 -5.98
N GLU A 220 9.80 4.37 -5.40
CA GLU A 220 10.14 5.34 -4.36
C GLU A 220 11.31 6.26 -4.71
N THR A 221 12.03 6.02 -5.82
CA THR A 221 13.29 6.73 -6.05
C THR A 221 13.09 8.13 -6.61
N CYS A 222 11.95 8.38 -7.28
CA CYS A 222 11.65 9.65 -7.97
C CYS A 222 12.80 10.09 -8.92
N THR A 223 13.38 9.15 -9.68
CA THR A 223 14.55 9.41 -10.52
C THR A 223 14.25 9.15 -12.00
N PRO A 224 14.19 10.15 -12.89
CA PRO A 224 14.40 11.60 -12.63
C PRO A 224 13.19 12.27 -11.95
N SER A 225 12.02 11.63 -11.91
CA SER A 225 10.81 12.06 -11.21
C SER A 225 9.89 10.88 -10.94
N GLY A 226 8.97 11.00 -9.97
CA GLY A 226 7.99 9.96 -9.68
C GLY A 226 7.06 9.67 -10.86
N LEU A 227 6.64 10.69 -11.61
CA LEU A 227 5.81 10.51 -12.81
C LEU A 227 6.52 9.74 -13.92
N GLU A 228 7.83 9.93 -14.08
CA GLU A 228 8.60 9.14 -15.06
C GLU A 228 8.74 7.68 -14.63
N GLU A 229 8.96 7.42 -13.34
CA GLU A 229 8.96 6.06 -12.81
C GLU A 229 7.59 5.40 -12.97
N ALA A 230 6.50 6.11 -12.66
CA ALA A 230 5.13 5.63 -12.84
C ALA A 230 4.85 5.28 -14.31
N ARG A 231 5.36 6.09 -15.26
CA ARG A 231 5.27 5.82 -16.71
C ARG A 231 5.99 4.52 -17.08
N LEU A 232 7.25 4.35 -16.64
CA LEU A 232 8.04 3.16 -16.90
C LEU A 232 7.38 1.91 -16.31
N CYS A 233 6.87 2.00 -15.09
CA CYS A 233 6.14 0.90 -14.44
C CYS A 233 4.90 0.48 -15.27
N MET A 234 4.10 1.43 -15.73
CA MET A 234 2.91 1.13 -16.53
C MET A 234 3.29 0.57 -17.91
N GLU A 235 4.37 1.03 -18.53
CA GLU A 235 4.88 0.46 -19.78
C GLU A 235 5.30 -0.99 -19.60
N TYR A 236 6.02 -1.31 -18.53
CA TYR A 236 6.37 -2.70 -18.23
C TYR A 236 5.11 -3.56 -18.00
N ILE A 237 4.14 -3.09 -17.23
CA ILE A 237 2.88 -3.81 -17.00
C ILE A 237 2.21 -4.16 -18.33
N LYS A 238 2.15 -3.23 -19.29
CA LYS A 238 1.59 -3.46 -20.63
C LYS A 238 2.31 -4.56 -21.42
N THR A 239 3.52 -4.96 -21.04
CA THR A 239 4.25 -6.06 -21.66
C THR A 239 3.94 -7.44 -21.08
N ILE A 240 3.32 -7.50 -19.90
CA ILE A 240 3.05 -8.75 -19.16
C ILE A 240 1.58 -9.12 -19.04
N ILE A 241 0.67 -8.25 -19.54
CA ILE A 241 -0.79 -8.47 -19.58
C ILE A 241 -1.22 -9.21 -20.85
#